data_dd26c24aaf5e6f63b003b16f09198426
#
_entry.id   dd26c24aaf5e6f63b003b16f09198426
#
_cell.length_a   1.000
_cell.length_b   1.000
_cell.length_c   1.000
_cell.angle_alpha   90.00
_cell.angle_beta   90.00
_cell.angle_gamma   90.00
#
_symmetry.space_group_name_H-M   'P 1'
#
loop_
_entity.id
_entity.type
_entity.pdbx_description
1 polymer ?
#
loop_
_entity_poly.entity_id
_entity_poly.type
_entity_poly.pdbx_seq_one_letter_code
_entity_poly.pdbx_strand_id
1 'polypeptide(L)'
;MSKSSVSRRVSRREFLGVAKGAAVGGIVAAGLIGGVAGYYAGAAAAPTVTSTSVVTSAVTVEKAKTLKAGYFYPGPAKDYGWSYAHDNGRRNADKMVPGVTSSYIENVRDEGAPAAISTLLAQGVDLVIACSFGFMNAMVEAAAKNPNKYFVHISGYKSGAAPGADRTTPNLSTAFAEFYQLYYLNGLAAGAVTQSGVVGYVGAYPTPEVVRHINAFVLGANVSYRRKTGKNIKAYVNWIFSWVDPPKARDAAVALIEETGADVLAYTEDTPTVLQVAEEYTTKKGKRVWSFSHYSDMREYGPNAHLTGQIVDWSPIYAEFYRMILSNSWRPVDIWARLGDMMDWRWRRPVEESLAGQPEGVVYLAPLNPAIPSDVQLEIKQRYEEMKELLFEPFSPEGNLGEPIRDQDGNVRIGPGQRADRAMLWNMDWHVEYIETPLPR
;
A
#
# COMPACT_ATOMS: atom_id res chain seq x y z
N MET A 1 -46.91 14.16 28.95
CA MET A 1 -45.87 15.23 29.01
C MET A 1 -44.51 14.59 28.84
N SER A 2 -44.02 14.61 27.63
CA SER A 2 -42.65 14.10 27.28
C SER A 2 -41.98 15.15 26.44
N LYS A 3 -40.86 15.69 26.93
CA LYS A 3 -40.07 16.70 26.24
C LYS A 3 -39.15 16.02 25.23
N SER A 4 -39.37 16.27 23.94
CA SER A 4 -38.45 15.91 22.89
C SER A 4 -37.24 16.85 22.90
N SER A 5 -36.03 16.30 23.02
CA SER A 5 -34.78 17.02 22.81
C SER A 5 -34.46 17.01 21.30
N VAL A 6 -34.56 18.17 20.68
CA VAL A 6 -34.11 18.39 19.30
C VAL A 6 -32.59 18.60 19.30
N SER A 7 -31.85 17.68 18.77
CA SER A 7 -30.41 17.87 18.53
C SER A 7 -30.22 18.79 17.32
N ARG A 8 -29.65 19.96 17.54
CA ARG A 8 -29.31 20.96 16.53
C ARG A 8 -28.09 20.50 15.75
N ARG A 9 -28.27 20.13 14.48
CA ARG A 9 -27.15 19.89 13.55
C ARG A 9 -26.48 21.23 13.21
N VAL A 10 -25.22 21.38 13.58
CA VAL A 10 -24.39 22.54 13.21
C VAL A 10 -24.02 22.40 11.73
N SER A 11 -24.28 23.41 10.93
CA SER A 11 -23.98 23.40 9.48
C SER A 11 -22.49 23.61 9.21
N ARG A 12 -22.01 23.03 8.08
CA ARG A 12 -20.61 23.18 7.61
C ARG A 12 -20.11 24.62 7.51
N ARG A 13 -20.99 25.62 7.41
CA ARG A 13 -20.66 27.05 7.35
C ARG A 13 -20.29 27.63 8.71
N GLU A 14 -20.83 27.13 9.79
CA GLU A 14 -20.53 27.62 11.15
C GLU A 14 -19.16 27.12 11.64
N PHE A 15 -18.72 25.94 11.19
CA PHE A 15 -17.39 25.40 11.54
C PHE A 15 -16.24 26.17 10.87
N LEU A 16 -16.46 26.74 9.70
CA LEU A 16 -15.44 27.52 8.97
C LEU A 16 -15.30 28.97 9.46
N GLY A 17 -16.21 29.46 10.28
CA GLY A 17 -16.19 30.81 10.87
C GLY A 17 -15.23 30.99 12.04
N VAL A 18 -14.90 29.90 12.75
CA VAL A 18 -14.05 29.95 13.97
C VAL A 18 -12.56 29.83 13.66
N ALA A 19 -12.17 29.37 12.46
CA ALA A 19 -10.77 29.17 12.07
C ALA A 19 -10.07 30.42 11.49
N LYS A 20 -10.73 31.58 11.43
CA LYS A 20 -10.14 32.82 10.88
C LYS A 20 -9.54 33.78 11.91
N GLY A 21 -9.42 33.37 13.17
CA GLY A 21 -9.01 34.22 14.29
C GLY A 21 -7.58 34.07 14.84
N ALA A 22 -6.72 33.26 14.25
CA ALA A 22 -5.38 33.07 14.81
C ALA A 22 -4.31 32.79 13.75
N ALA A 23 -3.95 33.77 12.94
CA ALA A 23 -2.68 33.82 12.23
C ALA A 23 -2.38 35.22 11.73
N VAL A 24 -1.97 36.10 12.62
CA VAL A 24 -1.21 37.34 12.29
C VAL A 24 -0.04 37.40 13.24
N GLY A 25 1.04 36.74 12.92
CA GLY A 25 2.37 36.93 13.50
C GLY A 25 3.21 37.67 12.47
N GLY A 26 3.44 38.98 12.70
CA GLY A 26 3.99 39.89 11.74
C GLY A 26 5.44 39.63 11.37
N ILE A 27 5.74 39.83 10.12
CA ILE A 27 7.07 40.15 9.61
C ILE A 27 7.28 41.65 9.82
N VAL A 28 8.14 42.03 10.75
CA VAL A 28 8.64 43.44 10.86
C VAL A 28 9.88 43.53 9.98
N ALA A 29 9.71 44.13 8.82
CA ALA A 29 10.83 44.60 8.02
C ALA A 29 11.35 45.89 8.63
N ALA A 30 12.62 45.92 9.02
CA ALA A 30 13.31 47.14 9.45
C ALA A 30 13.57 48.02 8.24
N GLY A 31 12.79 49.09 8.10
CA GLY A 31 13.06 50.18 7.15
C GLY A 31 13.82 51.31 7.85
N LEU A 32 15.00 51.60 7.35
CA LEU A 32 15.74 52.83 7.65
C LEU A 32 15.00 54.02 7.03
N ILE A 33 14.60 55.00 7.83
CA ILE A 33 14.21 56.33 7.34
C ILE A 33 15.13 57.32 7.96
N GLY A 34 15.93 57.98 7.12
CA GLY A 34 16.75 59.13 7.44
C GLY A 34 15.91 60.38 7.62
N GLY A 35 16.32 61.22 8.59
CA GLY A 35 15.63 62.41 8.97
C GLY A 35 15.87 63.61 8.03
N VAL A 36 14.90 64.48 8.03
CA VAL A 36 15.08 65.88 7.55
C VAL A 36 14.78 66.84 8.71
N ALA A 37 15.72 67.73 8.95
CA ALA A 37 15.70 68.73 9.96
C ALA A 37 14.62 69.80 9.70
N GLY A 38 13.93 70.21 10.75
CA GLY A 38 13.12 71.38 10.79
C GLY A 38 13.48 72.22 12.02
N TYR A 39 13.94 73.46 11.78
CA TYR A 39 14.41 74.46 12.66
C TYR A 39 13.26 75.12 13.43
N TYR A 40 13.31 75.16 14.79
CA TYR A 40 12.83 76.27 15.60
C TYR A 40 13.48 76.26 16.99
N ALA A 41 13.93 77.41 17.40
CA ALA A 41 14.69 77.73 18.61
C ALA A 41 13.81 77.75 19.87
N GLY A 42 14.38 77.36 21.00
CA GLY A 42 13.92 77.81 22.32
C GLY A 42 14.19 76.82 23.46
N ALA A 43 15.09 77.23 24.36
CA ALA A 43 15.31 76.84 25.75
C ALA A 43 16.05 75.52 26.02
N ALA A 44 17.14 75.66 26.72
CA ALA A 44 18.10 74.65 27.18
C ALA A 44 17.49 73.65 28.12
N ALA A 45 17.60 72.34 27.71
CA ALA A 45 17.60 71.25 28.61
C ALA A 45 18.71 70.29 28.14
N ALA A 46 19.50 69.74 29.05
CA ALA A 46 20.62 68.88 28.79
C ALA A 46 20.16 67.60 28.05
N PRO A 47 20.94 67.09 27.09
CA PRO A 47 20.54 65.85 26.39
C PRO A 47 20.65 64.66 27.32
N THR A 48 19.50 64.00 27.57
CA THR A 48 19.45 62.69 28.16
C THR A 48 19.91 61.69 27.09
N VAL A 49 21.10 61.13 27.25
CA VAL A 49 21.58 60.09 26.40
C VAL A 49 20.81 58.83 26.74
N THR A 50 19.79 58.48 25.96
CA THR A 50 19.10 57.22 26.04
C THR A 50 19.98 56.17 25.36
N SER A 51 20.70 55.37 26.15
CA SER A 51 21.40 54.20 25.63
C SER A 51 20.39 53.15 25.23
N THR A 52 20.13 53.02 23.93
CA THR A 52 19.36 51.92 23.40
C THR A 52 20.22 50.67 23.43
N SER A 53 20.02 49.81 24.45
CA SER A 53 20.63 48.48 24.45
C SER A 53 19.97 47.68 23.35
N VAL A 54 20.69 47.42 22.26
CA VAL A 54 20.31 46.47 21.24
C VAL A 54 20.41 45.07 21.86
N VAL A 55 19.29 44.50 22.27
CA VAL A 55 19.22 43.07 22.65
C VAL A 55 19.33 42.25 21.36
N THR A 56 20.53 41.83 21.04
CA THR A 56 20.77 40.86 19.99
C THR A 56 20.32 39.50 20.54
N SER A 57 19.06 39.13 20.29
CA SER A 57 18.62 37.76 20.50
C SER A 57 19.37 36.89 19.49
N ALA A 58 20.35 36.12 19.97
CA ALA A 58 20.94 35.08 19.16
C ALA A 58 19.84 34.04 18.89
N VAL A 59 19.32 34.02 17.67
CA VAL A 59 18.47 32.93 17.21
C VAL A 59 19.37 31.69 17.09
N THR A 60 19.32 30.84 18.09
CA THR A 60 19.97 29.53 18.00
C THR A 60 19.23 28.76 16.94
N VAL A 61 19.79 28.68 15.74
CA VAL A 61 19.29 27.77 14.69
C VAL A 61 19.58 26.36 15.19
N GLU A 62 18.55 25.71 15.74
CA GLU A 62 18.65 24.28 16.05
C GLU A 62 19.07 23.57 14.77
N LYS A 63 20.17 22.81 14.84
CA LYS A 63 20.63 22.02 13.71
C LYS A 63 19.50 21.08 13.31
N ALA A 64 19.02 21.17 12.08
CA ALA A 64 17.97 20.32 11.59
C ALA A 64 18.35 18.84 11.84
N LYS A 65 17.46 18.10 12.48
CA LYS A 65 17.67 16.68 12.73
C LYS A 65 17.77 15.96 11.38
N THR A 66 18.74 15.07 11.27
CA THR A 66 18.94 14.23 10.09
C THR A 66 18.67 12.77 10.46
N LEU A 67 18.20 12.00 9.50
CA LEU A 67 17.90 10.57 9.64
C LEU A 67 18.59 9.79 8.52
N LYS A 68 19.29 8.73 8.88
CA LYS A 68 19.82 7.73 7.94
C LYS A 68 18.95 6.49 7.98
N ALA A 69 18.30 6.12 6.86
CA ALA A 69 17.52 4.91 6.74
C ALA A 69 18.24 3.87 5.87
N GLY A 70 18.17 2.61 6.27
CA GLY A 70 18.72 1.49 5.50
C GLY A 70 17.64 0.48 5.18
N TYR A 71 17.55 0.08 3.93
CA TYR A 71 16.56 -0.88 3.44
C TYR A 71 17.22 -2.17 2.99
N PHE A 72 16.49 -3.28 3.03
CA PHE A 72 16.92 -4.47 2.32
C PHE A 72 15.73 -5.22 1.72
N TYR A 73 15.96 -5.74 0.50
CA TYR A 73 14.96 -6.32 -0.37
C TYR A 73 15.27 -7.79 -0.69
N PRO A 74 14.25 -8.66 -0.87
CA PRO A 74 14.44 -10.07 -1.21
C PRO A 74 14.92 -10.27 -2.66
N GLY A 75 14.56 -9.38 -3.56
CA GLY A 75 14.92 -9.41 -4.98
C GLY A 75 15.65 -8.16 -5.44
N PRO A 76 15.95 -8.06 -6.74
CA PRO A 76 16.58 -6.88 -7.31
C PRO A 76 15.62 -5.69 -7.32
N ALA A 77 16.15 -4.48 -7.05
CA ALA A 77 15.35 -3.24 -7.07
C ALA A 77 14.81 -2.87 -8.48
N LYS A 78 15.07 -3.71 -9.48
CA LYS A 78 14.63 -3.56 -10.89
C LYS A 78 13.79 -4.76 -11.35
N ASP A 79 13.16 -5.50 -10.43
CA ASP A 79 12.27 -6.62 -10.75
C ASP A 79 10.93 -6.18 -11.36
N TYR A 80 10.58 -4.89 -11.23
CA TYR A 80 9.29 -4.27 -11.57
C TYR A 80 8.13 -4.71 -10.68
N GLY A 81 8.36 -5.59 -9.71
CA GLY A 81 7.40 -6.07 -8.73
C GLY A 81 7.66 -5.48 -7.33
N TRP A 82 7.79 -6.38 -6.34
CA TRP A 82 7.90 -6.03 -4.93
C TRP A 82 9.10 -5.13 -4.60
N SER A 83 10.31 -5.58 -4.92
CA SER A 83 11.53 -4.83 -4.58
C SER A 83 11.61 -3.48 -5.30
N TYR A 84 11.16 -3.42 -6.56
CA TYR A 84 11.04 -2.19 -7.32
C TYR A 84 10.05 -1.20 -6.69
N ALA A 85 8.86 -1.67 -6.29
CA ALA A 85 7.84 -0.84 -5.65
C ALA A 85 8.37 -0.27 -4.32
N HIS A 86 9.08 -1.07 -3.54
CA HIS A 86 9.73 -0.60 -2.30
C HIS A 86 10.82 0.42 -2.55
N ASP A 87 11.68 0.23 -3.56
CA ASP A 87 12.72 1.20 -3.88
C ASP A 87 12.15 2.52 -4.41
N ASN A 88 11.08 2.47 -5.19
CA ASN A 88 10.35 3.68 -5.60
C ASN A 88 9.76 4.39 -4.38
N GLY A 89 9.12 3.65 -3.47
CA GLY A 89 8.60 4.18 -2.22
C GLY A 89 9.68 4.84 -1.37
N ARG A 90 10.84 4.20 -1.21
CA ARG A 90 12.02 4.75 -0.52
C ARG A 90 12.45 6.08 -1.12
N ARG A 91 12.71 6.11 -2.44
CA ARG A 91 13.18 7.32 -3.15
C ARG A 91 12.17 8.47 -3.08
N ASN A 92 10.89 8.16 -3.11
CA ASN A 92 9.84 9.17 -2.99
C ASN A 92 9.70 9.66 -1.55
N ALA A 93 9.77 8.78 -0.55
CA ALA A 93 9.77 9.17 0.86
C ALA A 93 10.95 10.09 1.22
N ASP A 94 12.15 9.83 0.68
CA ASP A 94 13.32 10.71 0.84
C ASP A 94 13.05 12.13 0.32
N LYS A 95 12.32 12.26 -0.80
CA LYS A 95 11.93 13.57 -1.34
C LYS A 95 10.83 14.25 -0.50
N MET A 96 9.94 13.45 0.11
CA MET A 96 8.82 13.95 0.92
C MET A 96 9.24 14.46 2.29
N VAL A 97 10.38 14.00 2.82
CA VAL A 97 10.83 14.31 4.19
C VAL A 97 12.26 14.85 4.15
N PRO A 98 12.44 16.17 4.15
CA PRO A 98 13.77 16.80 4.17
C PRO A 98 14.61 16.35 5.36
N GLY A 99 15.91 16.16 5.14
CA GLY A 99 16.86 15.71 6.18
C GLY A 99 17.01 14.20 6.26
N VAL A 100 16.30 13.43 5.43
CA VAL A 100 16.47 11.98 5.32
C VAL A 100 17.45 11.64 4.20
N THR A 101 18.28 10.64 4.44
CA THR A 101 19.10 9.95 3.43
C THR A 101 18.93 8.47 3.59
N SER A 102 18.84 7.74 2.49
CA SER A 102 18.65 6.29 2.55
C SER A 102 19.61 5.52 1.65
N SER A 103 19.87 4.28 2.04
CA SER A 103 20.61 3.27 1.27
C SER A 103 19.85 1.96 1.25
N TYR A 104 20.24 1.02 0.38
CA TYR A 104 19.60 -0.29 0.33
C TYR A 104 20.59 -1.41 0.00
N ILE A 105 20.18 -2.64 0.34
CA ILE A 105 20.82 -3.91 -0.04
C ILE A 105 19.75 -4.74 -0.74
N GLU A 106 20.04 -5.26 -1.91
CA GLU A 106 19.12 -6.08 -2.71
C GLU A 106 19.55 -7.56 -2.74
N ASN A 107 18.65 -8.45 -3.21
CA ASN A 107 18.90 -9.89 -3.33
C ASN A 107 19.25 -10.57 -2.00
N VAL A 108 18.62 -10.13 -0.92
CA VAL A 108 18.81 -10.70 0.42
C VAL A 108 17.86 -11.87 0.59
N ARG A 109 18.39 -13.08 0.77
CA ARG A 109 17.60 -14.24 1.17
C ARG A 109 17.29 -14.21 2.67
N ASP A 110 16.33 -15.00 3.12
CA ASP A 110 15.88 -14.99 4.52
C ASP A 110 17.04 -15.25 5.50
N GLU A 111 17.91 -16.22 5.19
CA GLU A 111 19.11 -16.55 5.98
C GLU A 111 20.17 -15.44 5.95
N GLY A 112 20.15 -14.56 4.97
CA GLY A 112 21.04 -13.41 4.82
C GLY A 112 20.60 -12.17 5.61
N ALA A 113 19.38 -12.14 6.12
CA ALA A 113 18.83 -10.97 6.80
C ALA A 113 19.68 -10.49 8.01
N PRO A 114 20.22 -11.35 8.90
CA PRO A 114 21.08 -10.89 9.98
C PRO A 114 22.35 -10.16 9.51
N ALA A 115 22.94 -10.62 8.41
CA ALA A 115 24.14 -10.01 7.82
C ALA A 115 23.80 -8.64 7.17
N ALA A 116 22.68 -8.55 6.47
CA ALA A 116 22.19 -7.30 5.87
C ALA A 116 21.93 -6.24 6.97
N ILE A 117 21.26 -6.61 8.05
CA ILE A 117 21.01 -5.72 9.20
C ILE A 117 22.34 -5.24 9.79
N SER A 118 23.29 -6.16 10.05
CA SER A 118 24.60 -5.82 10.62
C SER A 118 25.36 -4.85 9.72
N THR A 119 25.32 -5.06 8.41
CA THR A 119 25.95 -4.17 7.42
C THR A 119 25.37 -2.76 7.47
N LEU A 120 24.04 -2.63 7.48
CA LEU A 120 23.35 -1.34 7.57
C LEU A 120 23.68 -0.61 8.88
N LEU A 121 23.65 -1.32 10.01
CA LEU A 121 24.00 -0.76 11.32
C LEU A 121 25.47 -0.29 11.36
N ALA A 122 26.40 -1.03 10.75
CA ALA A 122 27.81 -0.62 10.64
C ALA A 122 27.99 0.64 9.76
N GLN A 123 27.11 0.87 8.79
CA GLN A 123 27.05 2.11 8.00
C GLN A 123 26.46 3.31 8.78
N GLY A 124 26.05 3.10 10.01
CA GLY A 124 25.53 4.13 10.91
C GLY A 124 24.10 4.54 10.61
N VAL A 125 23.25 3.66 10.06
CA VAL A 125 21.81 3.94 9.89
C VAL A 125 21.12 4.04 11.26
N ASP A 126 20.07 4.86 11.30
CA ASP A 126 19.24 5.06 12.50
C ASP A 126 17.97 4.22 12.43
N LEU A 127 17.49 3.97 11.22
CA LEU A 127 16.29 3.19 10.91
C LEU A 127 16.62 2.07 9.92
N VAL A 128 16.28 0.84 10.27
CA VAL A 128 16.37 -0.34 9.39
C VAL A 128 14.96 -0.74 8.93
N ILE A 129 14.77 -0.86 7.63
CA ILE A 129 13.50 -1.28 7.03
C ILE A 129 13.72 -2.58 6.24
N ALA A 130 13.02 -3.64 6.66
CA ALA A 130 13.09 -4.96 6.06
C ALA A 130 11.84 -5.23 5.23
N CYS A 131 12.00 -5.52 3.95
CA CYS A 131 10.89 -5.61 2.99
C CYS A 131 10.64 -7.06 2.54
N SER A 132 10.41 -7.99 3.45
CA SER A 132 9.95 -9.35 3.15
C SER A 132 9.46 -10.07 4.40
N PHE A 133 8.47 -10.94 4.23
CA PHE A 133 7.91 -11.77 5.29
C PHE A 133 8.96 -12.61 6.03
N GLY A 134 9.88 -13.24 5.28
CA GLY A 134 10.91 -14.13 5.83
C GLY A 134 11.94 -13.47 6.77
N PHE A 135 12.02 -12.12 6.77
CA PHE A 135 12.97 -11.38 7.60
C PHE A 135 12.52 -11.19 9.06
N MET A 136 11.35 -11.70 9.42
CA MET A 136 10.65 -11.41 10.68
C MET A 136 11.48 -11.70 11.93
N ASN A 137 12.05 -12.91 12.06
CA ASN A 137 12.79 -13.29 13.25
C ASN A 137 14.10 -12.48 13.40
N ALA A 138 14.79 -12.24 12.28
CA ALA A 138 16.00 -11.43 12.26
C ALA A 138 15.73 -9.98 12.72
N MET A 139 14.58 -9.40 12.31
CA MET A 139 14.18 -8.05 12.73
C MET A 139 13.83 -7.97 14.22
N VAL A 140 13.12 -8.95 14.76
CA VAL A 140 12.82 -9.02 16.21
C VAL A 140 14.10 -9.11 17.03
N GLU A 141 15.02 -10.01 16.67
CA GLU A 141 16.30 -10.16 17.37
C GLU A 141 17.17 -8.91 17.26
N ALA A 142 17.23 -8.29 16.08
CA ALA A 142 18.02 -7.08 15.87
C ALA A 142 17.46 -5.90 16.68
N ALA A 143 16.15 -5.72 16.72
CA ALA A 143 15.52 -4.68 17.51
C ALA A 143 15.80 -4.84 19.02
N ALA A 144 15.71 -6.06 19.53
CA ALA A 144 16.03 -6.34 20.94
C ALA A 144 17.51 -6.06 21.29
N LYS A 145 18.44 -6.34 20.36
CA LYS A 145 19.90 -6.11 20.57
C LYS A 145 20.32 -4.64 20.37
N ASN A 146 19.50 -3.81 19.74
CA ASN A 146 19.83 -2.42 19.37
C ASN A 146 18.74 -1.44 19.81
N PRO A 147 18.53 -1.23 21.12
CA PRO A 147 17.40 -0.43 21.63
C PRO A 147 17.46 1.06 21.24
N ASN A 148 18.63 1.56 20.80
CA ASN A 148 18.83 2.94 20.36
C ASN A 148 18.66 3.14 18.85
N LYS A 149 18.20 2.11 18.13
CA LYS A 149 17.90 2.13 16.70
C LYS A 149 16.44 1.80 16.47
N TYR A 150 15.92 2.19 15.32
CA TYR A 150 14.53 1.96 14.92
C TYR A 150 14.45 0.86 13.86
N PHE A 151 13.38 0.08 13.91
CA PHE A 151 13.17 -1.04 13.00
C PHE A 151 11.73 -1.03 12.46
N VAL A 152 11.58 -1.26 11.17
CA VAL A 152 10.29 -1.43 10.51
C VAL A 152 10.32 -2.71 9.68
N HIS A 153 9.39 -3.61 9.94
CA HIS A 153 9.27 -4.85 9.19
C HIS A 153 8.02 -4.82 8.32
N ILE A 154 8.21 -4.82 7.01
CA ILE A 154 7.13 -4.95 6.03
C ILE A 154 6.74 -6.41 5.90
N SER A 155 5.42 -6.68 5.85
CA SER A 155 4.80 -8.01 5.94
C SER A 155 4.96 -8.69 7.31
N GLY A 156 5.42 -7.96 8.32
CA GLY A 156 5.58 -8.47 9.69
C GLY A 156 4.31 -8.37 10.52
N TYR A 157 4.20 -9.24 11.54
CA TYR A 157 3.14 -9.19 12.56
C TYR A 157 3.68 -9.29 13.99
N LYS A 158 5.00 -9.27 14.18
CA LYS A 158 5.67 -9.35 15.50
C LYS A 158 6.18 -7.98 15.95
N SER A 159 5.36 -6.94 15.85
CA SER A 159 5.70 -5.63 16.41
C SER A 159 5.18 -5.49 17.84
N GLY A 160 5.75 -4.57 18.61
CA GLY A 160 5.22 -4.22 19.93
C GLY A 160 3.79 -3.66 19.94
N ALA A 161 3.19 -3.39 18.78
CA ALA A 161 1.83 -2.86 18.61
C ALA A 161 0.84 -3.88 18.05
N ALA A 162 1.30 -4.99 17.45
CA ALA A 162 0.41 -5.98 16.84
C ALA A 162 -0.46 -6.68 17.90
N PRO A 163 -1.71 -7.06 17.57
CA PRO A 163 -2.53 -7.85 18.47
C PRO A 163 -1.84 -9.17 18.85
N GLY A 164 -1.63 -9.42 20.15
CA GLY A 164 -0.94 -10.62 20.64
C GLY A 164 0.59 -10.59 20.53
N ALA A 165 1.18 -9.45 20.16
CA ALA A 165 2.62 -9.30 20.06
C ALA A 165 3.30 -9.27 21.44
N ASP A 166 4.51 -9.81 21.48
CA ASP A 166 5.43 -9.56 22.58
C ASP A 166 5.88 -8.08 22.55
N ARG A 167 5.42 -7.30 23.53
CA ARG A 167 5.74 -5.87 23.66
C ARG A 167 7.18 -5.59 24.07
N THR A 168 8.08 -6.56 23.96
CA THR A 168 9.49 -6.46 24.40
C THR A 168 10.36 -5.62 23.48
N THR A 169 9.87 -5.23 22.30
CA THR A 169 10.62 -4.45 21.32
C THR A 169 9.94 -3.11 21.00
N PRO A 170 10.10 -2.09 21.89
CA PRO A 170 9.44 -0.79 21.70
C PRO A 170 9.95 0.01 20.49
N ASN A 171 11.04 -0.43 19.89
CA ASN A 171 11.68 0.17 18.72
C ASN A 171 11.40 -0.57 17.41
N LEU A 172 10.50 -1.57 17.40
CA LEU A 172 10.08 -2.31 16.22
C LEU A 172 8.62 -2.01 15.88
N SER A 173 8.38 -1.55 14.66
CA SER A 173 7.07 -1.41 14.03
C SER A 173 6.89 -2.42 12.90
N THR A 174 5.63 -2.68 12.53
CA THR A 174 5.28 -3.46 11.35
C THR A 174 4.40 -2.65 10.43
N ALA A 175 4.46 -2.95 9.13
CA ALA A 175 3.57 -2.36 8.14
C ALA A 175 3.26 -3.34 7.01
N PHE A 176 2.08 -3.23 6.45
CA PHE A 176 1.67 -3.95 5.25
C PHE A 176 0.68 -3.11 4.44
N ALA A 177 0.87 -3.09 3.13
CA ALA A 177 -0.12 -2.61 2.17
C ALA A 177 -0.96 -3.81 1.70
N GLU A 178 -2.27 -3.71 1.78
CA GLU A 178 -3.15 -4.85 1.55
C GLU A 178 -3.81 -4.78 0.16
N PHE A 179 -3.74 -5.88 -0.58
CA PHE A 179 -4.13 -5.92 -1.98
C PHE A 179 -5.36 -6.76 -2.30
N TYR A 180 -5.88 -7.59 -1.37
CA TYR A 180 -6.99 -8.49 -1.69
C TYR A 180 -8.22 -7.79 -2.24
N GLN A 181 -8.48 -6.55 -1.78
CA GLN A 181 -9.57 -5.72 -2.28
C GLN A 181 -9.39 -5.41 -3.78
N LEU A 182 -8.16 -5.06 -4.20
CA LEU A 182 -7.84 -4.81 -5.60
C LEU A 182 -7.84 -6.10 -6.43
N TYR A 183 -7.41 -7.24 -5.84
CA TYR A 183 -7.53 -8.54 -6.51
C TYR A 183 -8.98 -8.92 -6.77
N TYR A 184 -9.90 -8.61 -5.87
CA TYR A 184 -11.33 -8.78 -6.13
C TYR A 184 -11.81 -7.95 -7.32
N LEU A 185 -11.38 -6.69 -7.43
CA LEU A 185 -11.73 -5.82 -8.56
C LEU A 185 -11.11 -6.32 -9.88
N ASN A 186 -9.87 -6.80 -9.84
CA ASN A 186 -9.25 -7.50 -10.99
C ASN A 186 -10.06 -8.74 -11.38
N GLY A 187 -10.57 -9.47 -10.40
CA GLY A 187 -11.46 -10.59 -10.60
C GLY A 187 -12.75 -10.21 -11.34
N LEU A 188 -13.41 -9.11 -10.94
CA LEU A 188 -14.58 -8.60 -11.67
C LEU A 188 -14.27 -8.37 -13.16
N ALA A 189 -13.12 -7.75 -13.44
CA ALA A 189 -12.65 -7.56 -14.82
C ALA A 189 -12.41 -8.90 -15.53
N ALA A 190 -11.74 -9.85 -14.87
CA ALA A 190 -11.45 -11.19 -15.41
C ALA A 190 -12.71 -11.95 -15.80
N GLY A 191 -13.69 -12.05 -14.89
CA GLY A 191 -14.95 -12.74 -15.12
C GLY A 191 -15.79 -12.13 -16.24
N ALA A 192 -15.70 -10.81 -16.43
CA ALA A 192 -16.41 -10.11 -17.50
C ALA A 192 -15.83 -10.41 -18.89
N VAL A 193 -14.49 -10.52 -19.01
CA VAL A 193 -13.83 -10.67 -20.32
C VAL A 193 -13.57 -12.10 -20.72
N THR A 194 -13.46 -13.04 -19.76
CA THR A 194 -13.20 -14.46 -20.07
C THR A 194 -14.25 -15.02 -21.02
N GLN A 195 -13.80 -15.79 -22.02
CA GLN A 195 -14.63 -16.54 -22.94
C GLN A 195 -14.69 -18.01 -22.57
N SER A 196 -13.57 -18.55 -22.04
CA SER A 196 -13.47 -19.96 -21.64
C SER A 196 -14.20 -20.27 -20.33
N GLY A 197 -14.39 -19.27 -19.46
CA GLY A 197 -14.84 -19.47 -18.09
C GLY A 197 -13.77 -20.10 -17.20
N VAL A 198 -12.50 -20.03 -17.62
CA VAL A 198 -11.35 -20.56 -16.88
C VAL A 198 -10.35 -19.42 -16.66
N VAL A 199 -9.97 -19.23 -15.41
CA VAL A 199 -8.91 -18.29 -15.02
C VAL A 199 -7.73 -19.05 -14.41
N GLY A 200 -6.53 -18.56 -14.67
CA GLY A 200 -5.29 -19.11 -14.12
C GLY A 200 -4.65 -18.16 -13.12
N TYR A 201 -3.94 -18.71 -12.15
CA TYR A 201 -3.16 -17.93 -11.20
C TYR A 201 -1.76 -18.53 -11.00
N VAL A 202 -0.72 -17.73 -11.20
CA VAL A 202 0.65 -18.12 -10.87
C VAL A 202 0.97 -17.64 -9.46
N GLY A 203 1.00 -18.57 -8.51
CA GLY A 203 1.26 -18.30 -7.09
C GLY A 203 2.74 -18.42 -6.73
N ALA A 204 3.29 -17.43 -5.99
CA ALA A 204 4.69 -17.49 -5.53
C ALA A 204 4.84 -18.55 -4.41
N TYR A 205 4.28 -18.29 -3.24
CA TYR A 205 4.28 -19.20 -2.08
C TYR A 205 2.89 -19.28 -1.47
N PRO A 206 2.48 -20.44 -0.91
CA PRO A 206 1.17 -20.61 -0.28
C PRO A 206 1.10 -19.96 1.12
N THR A 207 1.51 -18.70 1.20
CA THR A 207 1.35 -17.88 2.42
C THR A 207 -0.09 -17.38 2.55
N PRO A 208 -0.58 -17.04 3.76
CA PRO A 208 -1.92 -16.49 3.93
C PRO A 208 -2.19 -15.25 3.07
N GLU A 209 -1.15 -14.45 2.80
CA GLU A 209 -1.22 -13.30 1.89
C GLU A 209 -1.61 -13.72 0.48
N VAL A 210 -0.86 -14.65 -0.12
CA VAL A 210 -1.08 -15.10 -1.49
C VAL A 210 -2.40 -15.85 -1.61
N VAL A 211 -2.74 -16.68 -0.62
CA VAL A 211 -4.01 -17.42 -0.58
C VAL A 211 -5.22 -16.47 -0.59
N ARG A 212 -5.21 -15.39 0.22
CA ARG A 212 -6.32 -14.43 0.21
C ARG A 212 -6.38 -13.61 -1.08
N HIS A 213 -5.23 -13.32 -1.72
CA HIS A 213 -5.21 -12.66 -3.03
C HIS A 213 -5.87 -13.53 -4.10
N ILE A 214 -5.51 -14.81 -4.16
CA ILE A 214 -6.11 -15.80 -5.06
C ILE A 214 -7.62 -15.88 -4.82
N ASN A 215 -8.02 -16.09 -3.57
CA ASN A 215 -9.43 -16.24 -3.21
C ASN A 215 -10.25 -15.00 -3.59
N ALA A 216 -9.74 -13.80 -3.30
CA ALA A 216 -10.42 -12.55 -3.65
C ALA A 216 -10.56 -12.38 -5.18
N PHE A 217 -9.51 -12.68 -5.94
CA PHE A 217 -9.53 -12.66 -7.40
C PHE A 217 -10.57 -13.62 -7.95
N VAL A 218 -10.60 -14.85 -7.47
CA VAL A 218 -11.53 -15.88 -7.94
C VAL A 218 -12.98 -15.56 -7.56
N LEU A 219 -13.23 -15.03 -6.37
CA LEU A 219 -14.57 -14.55 -5.97
C LEU A 219 -15.08 -13.46 -6.92
N GLY A 220 -14.26 -12.42 -7.18
CA GLY A 220 -14.62 -11.36 -8.13
C GLY A 220 -14.87 -11.91 -9.54
N ALA A 221 -14.03 -12.83 -10.02
CA ALA A 221 -14.19 -13.48 -11.32
C ALA A 221 -15.50 -14.30 -11.40
N ASN A 222 -15.81 -15.05 -10.34
CA ASN A 222 -17.05 -15.79 -10.26
C ASN A 222 -18.28 -14.87 -10.29
N VAL A 223 -18.25 -13.77 -9.57
CA VAL A 223 -19.36 -12.80 -9.53
C VAL A 223 -19.69 -12.28 -10.91
N SER A 224 -18.73 -11.77 -11.67
CA SER A 224 -18.96 -11.25 -13.03
C SER A 224 -19.33 -12.35 -14.01
N TYR A 225 -18.63 -13.48 -13.98
CA TYR A 225 -18.87 -14.57 -14.94
C TYR A 225 -20.24 -15.22 -14.71
N ARG A 226 -20.63 -15.48 -13.46
CA ARG A 226 -21.93 -16.08 -13.12
C ARG A 226 -23.10 -15.18 -13.48
N ARG A 227 -22.98 -13.86 -13.29
CA ARG A 227 -24.00 -12.90 -13.74
C ARG A 227 -24.18 -12.92 -15.26
N LYS A 228 -23.09 -13.03 -16.01
CA LYS A 228 -23.08 -13.07 -17.47
C LYS A 228 -23.64 -14.38 -18.04
N THR A 229 -23.35 -15.53 -17.41
CA THR A 229 -23.54 -16.86 -18.00
C THR A 229 -24.46 -17.79 -17.21
N GLY A 230 -24.75 -17.51 -15.96
CA GLY A 230 -25.41 -18.42 -15.02
C GLY A 230 -24.51 -19.56 -14.50
N LYS A 231 -23.24 -19.62 -14.90
CA LYS A 231 -22.29 -20.70 -14.54
C LYS A 231 -21.19 -20.16 -13.63
N ASN A 232 -20.64 -21.04 -12.78
CA ASN A 232 -19.47 -20.69 -11.99
C ASN A 232 -18.20 -20.67 -12.84
N ILE A 233 -17.26 -19.81 -12.44
CA ILE A 233 -15.89 -19.80 -12.97
C ILE A 233 -15.16 -21.08 -12.54
N LYS A 234 -14.13 -21.47 -13.30
CA LYS A 234 -13.13 -22.45 -12.86
C LYS A 234 -11.79 -21.75 -12.73
N ALA A 235 -11.09 -21.95 -11.63
CA ALA A 235 -9.79 -21.39 -11.39
C ALA A 235 -8.74 -22.45 -11.13
N TYR A 236 -7.56 -22.29 -11.72
CA TYR A 236 -6.40 -23.17 -11.51
C TYR A 236 -5.21 -22.36 -11.01
N VAL A 237 -4.45 -22.92 -10.06
CA VAL A 237 -3.29 -22.28 -9.45
C VAL A 237 -2.05 -23.13 -9.69
N ASN A 238 -1.02 -22.53 -10.30
CA ASN A 238 0.31 -23.14 -10.41
C ASN A 238 1.27 -22.45 -9.45
N TRP A 239 1.79 -23.19 -8.48
CA TRP A 239 2.73 -22.69 -7.47
C TRP A 239 4.17 -22.84 -7.96
N ILE A 240 4.95 -21.74 -7.95
CA ILE A 240 6.35 -21.75 -8.41
C ILE A 240 7.36 -21.82 -7.26
N PHE A 241 6.93 -21.62 -6.01
CA PHE A 241 7.77 -21.63 -4.81
C PHE A 241 8.98 -20.70 -4.94
N SER A 242 8.75 -19.53 -5.52
CA SER A 242 9.72 -18.44 -5.64
C SER A 242 8.98 -17.10 -5.74
N TRP A 243 9.55 -16.03 -5.17
CA TRP A 243 9.07 -14.67 -5.41
C TRP A 243 9.55 -14.13 -6.75
N VAL A 244 10.77 -14.50 -7.17
CA VAL A 244 11.39 -14.03 -8.42
C VAL A 244 11.98 -15.23 -9.15
N ASP A 245 11.29 -15.75 -10.17
CA ASP A 245 11.78 -16.84 -11.02
C ASP A 245 11.08 -16.75 -12.40
N PRO A 246 11.54 -15.86 -13.32
CA PRO A 246 10.92 -15.69 -14.64
C PRO A 246 10.77 -16.98 -15.45
N PRO A 247 11.74 -17.91 -15.49
CA PRO A 247 11.56 -19.20 -16.17
C PRO A 247 10.39 -20.02 -15.62
N LYS A 248 10.32 -20.23 -14.31
CA LYS A 248 9.21 -20.96 -13.70
C LYS A 248 7.87 -20.26 -13.86
N ALA A 249 7.84 -18.92 -13.72
CA ALA A 249 6.63 -18.14 -13.93
C ALA A 249 6.10 -18.29 -15.36
N ARG A 250 7.03 -18.30 -16.35
CA ARG A 250 6.68 -18.55 -17.76
C ARG A 250 6.09 -19.95 -17.95
N ASP A 251 6.78 -20.98 -17.46
CA ASP A 251 6.34 -22.36 -17.60
C ASP A 251 4.96 -22.57 -16.94
N ALA A 252 4.76 -22.01 -15.74
CA ALA A 252 3.49 -22.07 -15.02
C ALA A 252 2.36 -21.36 -15.80
N ALA A 253 2.62 -20.17 -16.36
CA ALA A 253 1.65 -19.42 -17.16
C ALA A 253 1.27 -20.17 -18.45
N VAL A 254 2.27 -20.74 -19.15
CA VAL A 254 2.05 -21.54 -20.36
C VAL A 254 1.20 -22.78 -20.04
N ALA A 255 1.52 -23.52 -18.97
CA ALA A 255 0.74 -24.68 -18.56
C ALA A 255 -0.72 -24.31 -18.24
N LEU A 256 -0.97 -23.22 -17.53
CA LEU A 256 -2.32 -22.72 -17.28
C LEU A 256 -3.10 -22.45 -18.57
N ILE A 257 -2.46 -21.86 -19.58
CA ILE A 257 -3.10 -21.57 -20.86
C ILE A 257 -3.36 -22.84 -21.68
N GLU A 258 -2.37 -23.75 -21.77
CA GLU A 258 -2.42 -24.89 -22.70
C GLU A 258 -3.16 -26.08 -22.11
N GLU A 259 -2.96 -26.37 -20.81
CA GLU A 259 -3.52 -27.57 -20.18
C GLU A 259 -4.92 -27.34 -19.60
N THR A 260 -5.20 -26.12 -19.09
CA THR A 260 -6.50 -25.84 -18.45
C THR A 260 -7.43 -25.01 -19.34
N GLY A 261 -6.91 -24.36 -20.38
CA GLY A 261 -7.66 -23.49 -21.25
C GLY A 261 -7.88 -22.08 -20.64
N ALA A 262 -7.14 -21.69 -19.62
CA ALA A 262 -7.25 -20.35 -19.04
C ALA A 262 -6.98 -19.28 -20.09
N ASP A 263 -7.85 -18.28 -20.15
CA ASP A 263 -7.74 -17.10 -21.02
C ASP A 263 -7.60 -15.77 -20.27
N VAL A 264 -7.53 -15.84 -18.93
CA VAL A 264 -7.16 -14.73 -18.04
C VAL A 264 -6.21 -15.24 -16.98
N LEU A 265 -5.06 -14.56 -16.81
CA LEU A 265 -4.04 -14.95 -15.85
C LEU A 265 -3.79 -13.83 -14.82
N ALA A 266 -3.81 -14.17 -13.53
CA ALA A 266 -3.31 -13.34 -12.46
C ALA A 266 -2.09 -13.99 -11.79
N TYR A 267 -1.39 -13.25 -10.95
CA TYR A 267 -0.15 -13.75 -10.34
C TYR A 267 0.27 -12.96 -9.10
N THR A 268 1.18 -13.55 -8.33
CA THR A 268 1.89 -12.93 -7.18
C THR A 268 3.40 -13.17 -7.25
N GLU A 269 3.96 -13.46 -8.40
CA GLU A 269 5.40 -13.43 -8.58
C GLU A 269 5.84 -12.01 -8.98
N ASP A 270 7.09 -11.64 -8.66
CA ASP A 270 7.52 -10.24 -8.65
C ASP A 270 8.05 -9.72 -10.01
N THR A 271 7.74 -10.42 -11.13
CA THR A 271 8.21 -9.98 -12.46
C THR A 271 7.04 -9.81 -13.43
N PRO A 272 7.21 -9.08 -14.55
CA PRO A 272 6.16 -8.95 -15.55
C PRO A 272 5.97 -10.21 -16.43
N THR A 273 6.61 -11.34 -16.10
CA THR A 273 6.68 -12.52 -16.96
C THR A 273 5.32 -13.08 -17.34
N VAL A 274 4.38 -13.20 -16.39
CA VAL A 274 3.04 -13.72 -16.68
C VAL A 274 2.28 -12.81 -17.65
N LEU A 275 2.38 -11.50 -17.48
CA LEU A 275 1.80 -10.52 -18.41
C LEU A 275 2.48 -10.61 -19.79
N GLN A 276 3.79 -10.79 -19.86
CA GLN A 276 4.52 -10.97 -21.12
C GLN A 276 4.09 -12.26 -21.85
N VAL A 277 3.83 -13.35 -21.13
CA VAL A 277 3.27 -14.58 -21.71
C VAL A 277 1.88 -14.33 -22.29
N ALA A 278 1.01 -13.64 -21.55
CA ALA A 278 -0.32 -13.28 -22.05
C ALA A 278 -0.24 -12.40 -23.32
N GLU A 279 0.69 -11.45 -23.37
CA GLU A 279 0.97 -10.62 -24.54
C GLU A 279 1.45 -11.44 -25.74
N GLU A 280 2.36 -12.39 -25.51
CA GLU A 280 2.87 -13.29 -26.55
C GLU A 280 1.75 -14.13 -27.17
N TYR A 281 0.89 -14.72 -26.32
CA TYR A 281 -0.26 -15.52 -26.80
C TYR A 281 -1.23 -14.65 -27.60
N THR A 282 -1.53 -13.47 -27.10
CA THR A 282 -2.43 -12.52 -27.78
C THR A 282 -1.90 -12.06 -29.14
N THR A 283 -0.60 -11.70 -29.22
CA THR A 283 -0.04 -11.04 -30.40
C THR A 283 0.61 -11.98 -31.40
N LYS A 284 1.18 -13.11 -30.93
CA LYS A 284 1.97 -14.01 -31.78
C LYS A 284 1.31 -15.37 -32.02
N LYS A 285 0.52 -15.85 -31.06
CA LYS A 285 -0.10 -17.19 -31.16
C LYS A 285 -1.59 -17.15 -31.55
N GLY A 286 -2.16 -15.96 -31.70
CA GLY A 286 -3.56 -15.76 -32.11
C GLY A 286 -4.58 -16.23 -31.07
N LYS A 287 -4.17 -16.50 -29.83
CA LYS A 287 -5.04 -16.88 -28.71
C LYS A 287 -5.14 -15.70 -27.75
N ARG A 288 -6.32 -15.09 -27.65
CA ARG A 288 -6.53 -13.97 -26.72
C ARG A 288 -6.33 -14.46 -25.28
N VAL A 289 -5.37 -13.86 -24.57
CA VAL A 289 -5.11 -14.09 -23.15
C VAL A 289 -4.98 -12.73 -22.49
N TRP A 290 -5.63 -12.51 -21.35
CA TRP A 290 -5.56 -11.30 -20.57
C TRP A 290 -4.72 -11.49 -19.31
N SER A 291 -4.13 -10.38 -18.81
CA SER A 291 -3.41 -10.38 -17.53
C SER A 291 -3.42 -8.99 -16.89
N PHE A 292 -2.68 -8.82 -15.81
CA PHE A 292 -2.73 -7.66 -14.93
C PHE A 292 -1.34 -7.12 -14.62
N SER A 293 -1.27 -5.89 -14.12
CA SER A 293 -0.10 -5.36 -13.39
C SER A 293 -0.06 -5.93 -11.97
N HIS A 294 1.15 -6.06 -11.41
CA HIS A 294 1.36 -6.49 -10.03
C HIS A 294 2.40 -5.59 -9.34
N TYR A 295 1.99 -4.91 -8.26
CA TYR A 295 2.71 -3.93 -7.44
C TYR A 295 3.14 -2.64 -8.15
N SER A 296 3.43 -2.67 -9.43
CA SER A 296 3.76 -1.48 -10.24
C SER A 296 2.99 -1.47 -11.56
N ASP A 297 2.97 -0.34 -12.26
CA ASP A 297 2.36 -0.26 -13.59
C ASP A 297 3.24 -0.99 -14.62
N MET A 298 2.77 -2.16 -15.04
CA MET A 298 3.46 -3.05 -15.97
C MET A 298 2.87 -3.02 -17.38
N ARG A 299 2.02 -2.05 -17.72
CA ARG A 299 1.34 -1.99 -19.04
C ARG A 299 2.28 -2.06 -20.24
N GLU A 300 3.49 -1.52 -20.11
CA GLU A 300 4.50 -1.55 -21.17
C GLU A 300 4.95 -2.98 -21.55
N TYR A 301 4.83 -3.95 -20.62
CA TYR A 301 5.23 -5.34 -20.83
C TYR A 301 4.16 -6.21 -21.51
N GLY A 302 2.93 -5.71 -21.62
CA GLY A 302 1.83 -6.42 -22.26
C GLY A 302 0.70 -5.50 -22.71
N PRO A 303 0.98 -4.51 -23.58
CA PRO A 303 0.00 -3.45 -23.91
C PRO A 303 -1.30 -3.97 -24.53
N ASN A 304 -1.26 -5.15 -25.18
CA ASN A 304 -2.44 -5.77 -25.78
C ASN A 304 -3.14 -6.78 -24.86
N ALA A 305 -2.49 -7.22 -23.78
CA ALA A 305 -3.01 -8.22 -22.85
C ALA A 305 -3.38 -7.65 -21.48
N HIS A 306 -2.98 -6.42 -21.17
CA HIS A 306 -3.19 -5.80 -19.86
C HIS A 306 -4.63 -5.34 -19.67
N LEU A 307 -5.29 -5.76 -18.58
CA LEU A 307 -6.65 -5.32 -18.22
C LEU A 307 -6.67 -4.15 -17.23
N THR A 308 -5.97 -4.29 -16.14
CA THR A 308 -5.79 -3.38 -15.01
C THR A 308 -4.74 -4.00 -14.07
N GLY A 309 -4.73 -3.67 -12.78
CA GLY A 309 -3.86 -4.35 -11.81
C GLY A 309 -3.76 -3.59 -10.50
N GLN A 310 -3.24 -4.25 -9.49
CA GLN A 310 -2.98 -3.69 -8.18
C GLN A 310 -1.60 -3.00 -8.15
N ILE A 311 -1.58 -1.74 -7.75
CA ILE A 311 -0.37 -0.93 -7.65
C ILE A 311 -0.21 -0.44 -6.21
N VAL A 312 1.03 -0.27 -5.77
CA VAL A 312 1.36 0.24 -4.44
C VAL A 312 2.35 1.39 -4.49
N ASP A 313 2.09 2.40 -3.67
CA ASP A 313 3.04 3.44 -3.31
C ASP A 313 3.39 3.31 -1.81
N TRP A 314 4.57 2.82 -1.52
CA TRP A 314 5.07 2.66 -0.15
C TRP A 314 5.51 3.98 0.50
N SER A 315 5.64 5.05 -0.29
CA SER A 315 6.20 6.31 0.19
C SER A 315 5.42 6.96 1.34
N PRO A 316 4.08 6.92 1.42
CA PRO A 316 3.35 7.46 2.56
C PRO A 316 3.69 6.75 3.88
N ILE A 317 3.82 5.43 3.84
CA ILE A 317 4.18 4.61 5.02
C ILE A 317 5.60 4.95 5.48
N TYR A 318 6.57 4.99 4.57
CA TYR A 318 7.95 5.32 4.92
C TYR A 318 8.11 6.75 5.42
N ALA A 319 7.46 7.70 4.75
CA ALA A 319 7.47 9.09 5.17
C ALA A 319 6.89 9.29 6.59
N GLU A 320 5.89 8.49 6.97
CA GLU A 320 5.32 8.55 8.32
C GLU A 320 6.35 8.09 9.36
N PHE A 321 7.05 6.97 9.15
CA PHE A 321 8.12 6.52 10.04
C PHE A 321 9.26 7.53 10.15
N TYR A 322 9.65 8.15 9.04
CA TYR A 322 10.65 9.20 9.04
C TYR A 322 10.22 10.39 9.90
N ARG A 323 8.97 10.86 9.74
CA ARG A 323 8.43 11.97 10.53
C ARG A 323 8.35 11.65 12.01
N MET A 324 7.91 10.43 12.37
CA MET A 324 7.85 9.98 13.77
C MET A 324 9.22 10.03 14.44
N ILE A 325 10.29 9.64 13.75
CA ILE A 325 11.64 9.66 14.29
C ILE A 325 12.17 11.10 14.40
N LEU A 326 12.06 11.88 13.32
CA LEU A 326 12.56 13.27 13.29
C LEU A 326 11.86 14.19 14.30
N SER A 327 10.58 13.93 14.59
CA SER A 327 9.80 14.69 15.58
C SER A 327 9.89 14.16 17.00
N ASN A 328 10.71 13.10 17.26
CA ASN A 328 10.77 12.40 18.55
C ASN A 328 9.39 11.86 19.04
N SER A 329 8.51 11.51 18.13
CA SER A 329 7.18 10.96 18.44
C SER A 329 7.09 9.46 18.15
N TRP A 330 8.23 8.77 18.04
CA TRP A 330 8.25 7.34 17.80
C TRP A 330 7.46 6.58 18.85
N ARG A 331 6.61 5.73 18.37
CA ARG A 331 5.96 4.66 19.11
C ARG A 331 5.85 3.44 18.19
N PRO A 332 5.91 2.21 18.70
CA PRO A 332 5.65 1.05 17.87
C PRO A 332 4.23 1.11 17.33
N VAL A 333 4.09 0.92 16.04
CA VAL A 333 2.80 0.86 15.34
C VAL A 333 2.75 -0.38 14.47
N ASP A 334 1.53 -0.84 14.21
CA ASP A 334 1.24 -1.89 13.27
C ASP A 334 0.28 -1.33 12.21
N ILE A 335 0.85 -0.96 11.06
CA ILE A 335 0.11 -0.36 9.96
C ILE A 335 -0.40 -1.46 9.04
N TRP A 336 -1.70 -1.48 8.78
CA TRP A 336 -2.32 -2.31 7.77
C TRP A 336 -3.12 -1.42 6.82
N ALA A 337 -2.48 -0.98 5.73
CA ALA A 337 -3.03 -0.01 4.80
C ALA A 337 -3.87 -0.73 3.72
N ARG A 338 -5.18 -0.70 3.87
CA ARG A 338 -6.19 -1.11 2.88
C ARG A 338 -6.78 0.11 2.17
N LEU A 339 -7.58 -0.12 1.13
CA LEU A 339 -8.48 0.93 0.65
C LEU A 339 -9.36 1.42 1.81
N GLY A 340 -9.41 2.73 2.00
CA GLY A 340 -10.21 3.36 3.05
C GLY A 340 -9.54 3.52 4.41
N ASP A 341 -8.37 2.96 4.64
CA ASP A 341 -7.67 3.14 5.91
C ASP A 341 -7.16 4.57 6.10
N MET A 342 -7.11 5.04 7.37
CA MET A 342 -6.82 6.43 7.72
C MET A 342 -5.44 6.92 7.27
N MET A 343 -4.49 6.01 7.03
CA MET A 343 -3.16 6.35 6.53
C MET A 343 -3.21 7.02 5.16
N ASP A 344 -4.25 6.74 4.38
CA ASP A 344 -4.37 7.22 3.01
C ASP A 344 -5.10 8.55 2.87
N TRP A 345 -5.77 9.04 3.89
CA TRP A 345 -6.66 10.20 3.76
C TRP A 345 -5.99 11.46 3.15
N ARG A 346 -4.71 11.65 3.37
CA ARG A 346 -3.93 12.79 2.83
C ARG A 346 -3.61 12.64 1.36
N TRP A 347 -3.65 11.41 0.85
CA TRP A 347 -3.19 11.01 -0.48
C TRP A 347 -4.33 10.56 -1.37
N ARG A 348 -5.55 10.47 -0.81
CA ARG A 348 -6.73 10.06 -1.57
C ARG A 348 -7.00 11.00 -2.71
N ARG A 349 -7.20 10.42 -3.86
CA ARG A 349 -7.65 11.08 -5.09
C ARG A 349 -9.01 10.54 -5.48
N PRO A 350 -9.77 11.27 -6.35
CA PRO A 350 -10.95 10.71 -6.99
C PRO A 350 -10.61 9.40 -7.71
N VAL A 351 -11.57 8.46 -7.74
CA VAL A 351 -11.36 7.14 -8.38
C VAL A 351 -10.99 7.26 -9.86
N GLU A 352 -11.49 8.29 -10.55
CA GLU A 352 -11.14 8.56 -11.94
C GLU A 352 -9.66 8.87 -12.13
N GLU A 353 -9.06 9.62 -11.23
CA GLU A 353 -7.63 9.92 -11.25
C GLU A 353 -6.81 8.68 -10.92
N SER A 354 -7.24 7.89 -9.92
CA SER A 354 -6.61 6.62 -9.56
C SER A 354 -6.64 5.65 -10.74
N LEU A 355 -7.80 5.43 -11.35
CA LEU A 355 -7.96 4.57 -12.52
C LEU A 355 -7.27 5.11 -13.78
N ALA A 356 -6.82 6.37 -13.78
CA ALA A 356 -5.94 6.92 -14.79
C ALA A 356 -4.45 6.61 -14.54
N GLY A 357 -4.13 5.80 -13.52
CA GLY A 357 -2.76 5.40 -13.17
C GLY A 357 -1.99 6.43 -12.34
N GLN A 358 -2.69 7.35 -11.69
CA GLN A 358 -2.09 8.27 -10.73
C GLN A 358 -2.16 7.66 -9.32
N PRO A 359 -1.10 7.77 -8.51
CA PRO A 359 -1.10 7.26 -7.14
C PRO A 359 -2.25 7.84 -6.31
N GLU A 360 -2.95 6.96 -5.61
CA GLU A 360 -3.98 7.31 -4.64
C GLU A 360 -3.71 6.59 -3.31
N GLY A 361 -3.15 7.30 -2.33
CA GLY A 361 -2.80 6.68 -1.06
C GLY A 361 -1.71 5.62 -1.19
N VAL A 362 -1.86 4.49 -0.48
CA VAL A 362 -0.90 3.39 -0.48
C VAL A 362 -1.18 2.38 -1.57
N VAL A 363 -2.44 1.99 -1.78
CA VAL A 363 -2.83 1.00 -2.79
C VAL A 363 -3.89 1.57 -3.74
N TYR A 364 -3.78 1.25 -5.03
CA TYR A 364 -4.68 1.74 -6.07
C TYR A 364 -4.67 0.84 -7.32
N LEU A 365 -5.66 1.03 -8.23
CA LEU A 365 -5.72 0.29 -9.48
C LEU A 365 -4.95 0.97 -10.61
N ALA A 366 -4.34 0.17 -11.48
CA ALA A 366 -3.94 0.61 -12.81
C ALA A 366 -5.18 1.00 -13.64
N PRO A 367 -5.03 1.83 -14.69
CA PRO A 367 -6.13 2.18 -15.57
C PRO A 367 -6.86 0.96 -16.12
N LEU A 368 -8.20 1.05 -16.17
CA LEU A 368 -9.05 0.00 -16.72
C LEU A 368 -8.92 -0.05 -18.26
N ASN A 369 -8.73 -1.26 -18.80
CA ASN A 369 -8.72 -1.47 -20.24
C ASN A 369 -10.15 -1.29 -20.82
N PRO A 370 -10.31 -0.58 -21.95
CA PRO A 370 -11.60 -0.43 -22.64
C PRO A 370 -12.29 -1.74 -23.07
N ALA A 371 -11.55 -2.86 -23.12
CA ALA A 371 -12.12 -4.19 -23.38
C ALA A 371 -13.02 -4.70 -22.23
N ILE A 372 -12.88 -4.14 -21.03
CA ILE A 372 -13.81 -4.45 -19.92
C ILE A 372 -15.15 -3.78 -20.24
N PRO A 373 -16.28 -4.50 -20.21
CA PRO A 373 -17.61 -3.92 -20.46
C PRO A 373 -17.90 -2.70 -19.57
N SER A 374 -18.58 -1.69 -20.12
CA SER A 374 -18.78 -0.40 -19.44
C SER A 374 -19.56 -0.49 -18.13
N ASP A 375 -20.52 -1.40 -18.05
CA ASP A 375 -21.28 -1.69 -16.83
C ASP A 375 -20.38 -2.29 -15.72
N VAL A 376 -19.45 -3.18 -16.11
CA VAL A 376 -18.47 -3.74 -15.18
C VAL A 376 -17.42 -2.71 -14.77
N GLN A 377 -16.98 -1.83 -15.68
CA GLN A 377 -16.11 -0.71 -15.31
C GLN A 377 -16.79 0.21 -14.27
N LEU A 378 -18.10 0.46 -14.43
CA LEU A 378 -18.87 1.23 -13.47
C LEU A 378 -18.97 0.50 -12.12
N GLU A 379 -19.22 -0.81 -12.13
CA GLU A 379 -19.23 -1.62 -10.91
C GLU A 379 -17.88 -1.61 -10.21
N ILE A 380 -16.77 -1.78 -10.93
CA ILE A 380 -15.41 -1.70 -10.36
C ILE A 380 -15.21 -0.36 -9.65
N LYS A 381 -15.58 0.76 -10.27
CA LYS A 381 -15.49 2.09 -9.67
C LYS A 381 -16.35 2.22 -8.42
N GLN A 382 -17.57 1.73 -8.48
CA GLN A 382 -18.49 1.74 -7.34
C GLN A 382 -17.93 0.91 -6.17
N ARG A 383 -17.50 -0.33 -6.42
CA ARG A 383 -16.91 -1.19 -5.38
C ARG A 383 -15.63 -0.62 -4.81
N TYR A 384 -14.80 0.02 -5.64
CA TYR A 384 -13.61 0.72 -5.20
C TYR A 384 -13.94 1.81 -4.15
N GLU A 385 -14.92 2.68 -4.44
CA GLU A 385 -15.37 3.71 -3.49
C GLU A 385 -16.04 3.11 -2.25
N GLU A 386 -16.88 2.09 -2.39
CA GLU A 386 -17.51 1.39 -1.27
C GLU A 386 -16.47 0.74 -0.34
N MET A 387 -15.39 0.18 -0.88
CA MET A 387 -14.26 -0.35 -0.08
C MET A 387 -13.52 0.76 0.66
N LYS A 388 -13.28 1.91 0.03
CA LYS A 388 -12.68 3.09 0.66
C LYS A 388 -13.51 3.61 1.84
N GLU A 389 -14.81 3.54 1.74
CA GLU A 389 -15.74 3.93 2.81
C GLU A 389 -16.08 2.79 3.79
N LEU A 390 -15.41 1.63 3.65
CA LEU A 390 -15.62 0.41 4.46
C LEU A 390 -17.06 -0.13 4.38
N LEU A 391 -17.79 0.19 3.32
CA LEU A 391 -19.17 -0.26 3.08
C LEU A 391 -19.23 -1.64 2.47
N PHE A 392 -18.22 -2.03 1.69
CA PHE A 392 -18.12 -3.32 1.03
C PHE A 392 -16.88 -4.11 1.46
N GLU A 393 -17.03 -5.40 1.66
CA GLU A 393 -15.95 -6.34 1.97
C GLU A 393 -16.02 -7.55 1.00
N PRO A 394 -14.98 -7.80 0.19
CA PRO A 394 -14.93 -8.96 -0.70
C PRO A 394 -15.20 -10.29 -0.01
N PHE A 395 -14.63 -10.48 1.17
CA PHE A 395 -14.83 -11.68 1.98
C PHE A 395 -16.06 -11.52 2.89
N SER A 396 -17.21 -11.43 2.23
CA SER A 396 -18.56 -11.41 2.80
C SER A 396 -19.53 -12.08 1.83
N PRO A 397 -20.75 -12.44 2.24
CA PRO A 397 -21.77 -12.89 1.32
C PRO A 397 -22.06 -11.89 0.19
N GLU A 398 -21.99 -10.58 0.44
CA GLU A 398 -22.15 -9.55 -0.57
C GLU A 398 -21.09 -9.66 -1.69
N GLY A 399 -19.87 -10.05 -1.33
CA GLY A 399 -18.77 -10.31 -2.27
C GLY A 399 -18.91 -11.63 -3.02
N ASN A 400 -19.90 -12.47 -2.69
CA ASN A 400 -20.21 -13.74 -3.34
C ASN A 400 -21.70 -13.85 -3.72
N LEU A 401 -22.26 -12.82 -4.36
CA LEU A 401 -23.65 -12.75 -4.84
C LEU A 401 -24.72 -12.99 -3.76
N GLY A 402 -24.43 -12.66 -2.51
CA GLY A 402 -25.32 -12.90 -1.35
C GLY A 402 -25.23 -14.32 -0.78
N GLU A 403 -24.40 -15.19 -1.34
CA GLU A 403 -24.20 -16.57 -0.90
C GLU A 403 -23.05 -16.68 0.12
N PRO A 404 -23.08 -17.64 1.05
CA PRO A 404 -21.96 -17.95 1.92
C PRO A 404 -20.71 -18.30 1.12
N ILE A 405 -19.53 -17.90 1.58
CA ILE A 405 -18.26 -18.30 0.99
C ILE A 405 -17.87 -19.67 1.58
N ARG A 406 -17.60 -20.62 0.70
CA ARG A 406 -17.20 -21.98 1.05
C ARG A 406 -15.78 -22.27 0.60
N ASP A 407 -15.13 -23.21 1.31
CA ASP A 407 -13.87 -23.77 0.86
C ASP A 407 -14.08 -24.93 -0.16
N GLN A 408 -12.98 -25.49 -0.66
CA GLN A 408 -12.99 -26.60 -1.61
C GLN A 408 -13.66 -27.88 -1.07
N ASP A 409 -13.72 -28.06 0.25
CA ASP A 409 -14.38 -29.19 0.91
C ASP A 409 -15.88 -28.92 1.16
N GLY A 410 -16.40 -27.73 0.76
CA GLY A 410 -17.79 -27.33 0.93
C GLY A 410 -18.11 -26.72 2.31
N ASN A 411 -17.11 -26.57 3.20
CA ASN A 411 -17.33 -25.97 4.51
C ASN A 411 -17.57 -24.47 4.37
N VAL A 412 -18.56 -23.95 5.11
CA VAL A 412 -18.80 -22.52 5.18
C VAL A 412 -17.69 -21.84 5.98
N ARG A 413 -16.92 -20.97 5.32
CA ARG A 413 -15.87 -20.17 5.94
C ARG A 413 -16.36 -18.79 6.33
N ILE A 414 -17.30 -18.22 5.56
CA ILE A 414 -17.94 -16.93 5.86
C ILE A 414 -19.44 -17.10 5.60
N GLY A 415 -20.22 -17.04 6.66
CA GLY A 415 -21.66 -17.23 6.64
C GLY A 415 -22.47 -15.94 6.49
N PRO A 416 -23.83 -16.05 6.48
CA PRO A 416 -24.70 -14.88 6.39
C PRO A 416 -24.41 -13.85 7.48
N GLY A 417 -24.32 -12.57 7.09
CA GLY A 417 -24.06 -11.45 7.99
C GLY A 417 -22.64 -11.37 8.53
N GLN A 418 -21.72 -12.25 8.12
CA GLN A 418 -20.32 -12.22 8.50
C GLN A 418 -19.48 -11.45 7.45
N ARG A 419 -18.42 -10.82 7.92
CA ARG A 419 -17.33 -10.23 7.11
C ARG A 419 -16.01 -10.76 7.67
N ALA A 420 -15.05 -11.04 6.80
CA ALA A 420 -13.73 -11.43 7.26
C ALA A 420 -13.10 -10.32 8.09
N ASP A 421 -12.63 -10.68 9.27
CA ASP A 421 -11.80 -9.79 10.07
C ASP A 421 -10.31 -9.95 9.72
N ARG A 422 -9.47 -9.11 10.32
CA ARG A 422 -8.03 -9.16 10.09
C ARG A 422 -7.43 -10.51 10.48
N ALA A 423 -7.88 -11.14 11.56
CA ALA A 423 -7.34 -12.40 12.02
C ALA A 423 -7.61 -13.52 11.00
N MET A 424 -8.82 -13.58 10.45
CA MET A 424 -9.18 -14.53 9.38
C MET A 424 -8.33 -14.30 8.13
N LEU A 425 -8.18 -13.05 7.69
CA LEU A 425 -7.39 -12.71 6.49
C LEU A 425 -5.91 -13.04 6.64
N TRP A 426 -5.33 -12.81 7.82
CA TRP A 426 -3.90 -13.07 8.10
C TRP A 426 -3.58 -14.54 8.38
N ASN A 427 -4.59 -15.38 8.60
CA ASN A 427 -4.44 -16.82 8.82
C ASN A 427 -5.17 -17.64 7.75
N MET A 428 -5.45 -17.05 6.57
CA MET A 428 -6.17 -17.76 5.50
C MET A 428 -5.34 -18.91 4.94
N ASP A 429 -5.82 -20.13 5.15
CA ASP A 429 -5.16 -21.40 4.81
C ASP A 429 -6.07 -22.34 3.99
N TRP A 430 -7.03 -21.77 3.26
CA TRP A 430 -8.01 -22.50 2.47
C TRP A 430 -8.28 -21.79 1.14
N HIS A 431 -8.60 -22.56 0.09
CA HIS A 431 -9.08 -22.06 -1.19
C HIS A 431 -10.61 -22.00 -1.24
N VAL A 432 -11.17 -21.00 -1.95
CA VAL A 432 -12.61 -20.97 -2.26
C VAL A 432 -13.01 -22.10 -3.20
N GLU A 433 -14.27 -22.54 -3.12
CA GLU A 433 -14.83 -23.71 -3.82
C GLU A 433 -14.68 -23.69 -5.35
N TYR A 434 -14.42 -22.54 -5.97
CA TYR A 434 -14.25 -22.39 -7.42
C TYR A 434 -12.82 -22.68 -7.92
N ILE A 435 -11.89 -22.95 -7.02
CA ILE A 435 -10.50 -23.29 -7.35
C ILE A 435 -10.36 -24.81 -7.42
N GLU A 436 -9.93 -25.29 -8.58
CA GLU A 436 -9.79 -26.74 -8.85
C GLU A 436 -8.48 -27.32 -8.29
N THR A 437 -7.43 -26.48 -8.15
CA THR A 437 -6.12 -26.91 -7.64
C THR A 437 -6.12 -26.95 -6.11
N PRO A 438 -5.74 -28.06 -5.47
CA PRO A 438 -5.59 -28.12 -4.02
C PRO A 438 -4.54 -27.14 -3.51
N LEU A 439 -4.76 -26.59 -2.29
CA LEU A 439 -3.76 -25.80 -1.61
C LEU A 439 -2.61 -26.71 -1.15
N PRO A 440 -1.34 -26.45 -1.48
CA PRO A 440 -0.19 -27.17 -0.96
C PRO A 440 -0.14 -27.07 0.58
N ARG A 441 0.16 -28.20 1.24
CA ARG A 441 0.28 -28.32 2.70
C ARG A 441 1.73 -28.25 3.15
#